data_0b27d5246701411057974d22e74299a3
#
_entry.id   0b27d5246701411057974d22e74299a3
#
_cell.length_a   1.000
_cell.length_b   1.000
_cell.length_c   1.000
_cell.angle_alpha   90.00
_cell.angle_beta   90.00
_cell.angle_gamma   90.00
#
_symmetry.space_group_name_H-M   'P 1'
#
loop_
_entity.id
_entity.type
_entity.pdbx_description
1 polymer ?
#
loop_
_entity_poly.entity_id
_entity_poly.type
_entity_poly.pdbx_seq_one_letter_code
_entity_poly.pdbx_strand_id
1 'polypeptide(L)'
;DCDVSNSKAFEYFSELAYKIMPEKEAGTFNEAMMDLGSEICKPKNPLCESCPLIKDCLAFNLGKIPNFPVKTKKTKPTDLELFYSFVEFDGQFLVKQRKDDFIWKKLYEFPIEIPVEWERFKVNHKTITHKLTHKNLTIQMSHIILQSKEDFTEFAAEHDFFIINEEESHQKSFPKPLENYLKDCYK
;
A
#
# COMPACT_ATOMS: atom_id res chain seq x y z
N ASP A 1 -19.18 25.34 -3.05
CA ASP A 1 -18.09 24.93 -2.14
C ASP A 1 -18.38 23.51 -1.62
N CYS A 2 -17.77 22.48 -2.22
CA CYS A 2 -17.94 21.08 -1.81
C CYS A 2 -16.67 20.60 -1.11
N ASP A 3 -16.84 20.02 0.09
CA ASP A 3 -15.72 19.40 0.82
C ASP A 3 -15.32 18.07 0.18
N VAL A 4 -14.14 18.03 -0.46
CA VAL A 4 -13.62 16.84 -1.14
C VAL A 4 -13.27 15.69 -0.19
N SER A 5 -13.26 15.91 1.12
CA SER A 5 -13.07 14.84 2.12
C SER A 5 -14.37 14.11 2.48
N ASN A 6 -15.51 14.53 1.95
CA ASN A 6 -16.80 13.88 2.17
C ASN A 6 -17.03 12.77 1.12
N SER A 7 -17.52 11.61 1.54
CA SER A 7 -17.82 10.49 0.63
C SER A 7 -18.80 10.84 -0.49
N LYS A 8 -19.78 11.74 -0.23
CA LYS A 8 -20.72 12.24 -1.24
C LYS A 8 -20.07 13.12 -2.30
N ALA A 9 -18.90 13.68 -2.03
CA ALA A 9 -18.16 14.48 -2.99
C ALA A 9 -17.69 13.65 -4.20
N PHE A 10 -17.37 12.38 -3.97
CA PHE A 10 -16.95 11.48 -5.06
C PHE A 10 -18.04 11.33 -6.12
N GLU A 11 -19.28 11.11 -5.71
CA GLU A 11 -20.42 10.96 -6.61
C GLU A 11 -20.65 12.25 -7.41
N TYR A 12 -20.69 13.39 -6.72
CA TYR A 12 -20.85 14.69 -7.33
C TYR A 12 -19.74 15.02 -8.37
N PHE A 13 -18.49 14.79 -8.01
CA PHE A 13 -17.37 15.08 -8.93
C PHE A 13 -17.28 14.05 -10.07
N SER A 14 -17.70 12.80 -9.84
CA SER A 14 -17.79 11.80 -10.91
C SER A 14 -18.81 12.21 -11.96
N GLU A 15 -20.00 12.62 -11.56
CA GLU A 15 -21.02 13.13 -12.49
C GLU A 15 -20.54 14.35 -13.29
N LEU A 16 -19.83 15.27 -12.60
CA LEU A 16 -19.27 16.45 -13.28
C LEU A 16 -18.19 16.06 -14.29
N ALA A 17 -17.30 15.15 -13.92
CA ALA A 17 -16.25 14.64 -14.80
C ALA A 17 -16.84 13.97 -16.05
N TYR A 18 -17.87 13.15 -15.89
CA TYR A 18 -18.56 12.52 -17.03
C TYR A 18 -19.18 13.55 -17.99
N LYS A 19 -19.69 14.66 -17.48
CA LYS A 19 -20.29 15.72 -18.32
C LYS A 19 -19.28 16.49 -19.18
N ILE A 20 -18.04 16.57 -18.74
CA ILE A 20 -16.98 17.34 -19.44
C ILE A 20 -16.01 16.43 -20.20
N MET A 21 -16.05 15.12 -19.96
CA MET A 21 -15.16 14.16 -20.60
C MET A 21 -15.57 13.88 -22.05
N PRO A 22 -14.65 13.98 -23.03
CA PRO A 22 -14.93 13.63 -24.42
C PRO A 22 -15.22 12.13 -24.59
N GLU A 23 -16.21 11.77 -25.40
CA GLU A 23 -16.60 10.38 -25.60
C GLU A 23 -15.49 9.48 -26.17
N LYS A 24 -14.62 10.01 -27.04
CA LYS A 24 -13.62 9.24 -27.76
C LYS A 24 -12.20 9.31 -27.19
N GLU A 25 -11.93 10.25 -26.27
CA GLU A 25 -10.57 10.56 -25.79
C GLU A 25 -10.48 10.56 -24.27
N ALA A 26 -11.25 9.69 -23.61
CA ALA A 26 -11.32 9.62 -22.15
C ALA A 26 -9.94 9.39 -21.49
N GLY A 27 -9.06 8.57 -22.10
CA GLY A 27 -7.69 8.35 -21.61
C GLY A 27 -6.88 9.63 -21.61
N THR A 28 -6.78 10.30 -22.75
CA THR A 28 -6.05 11.57 -22.93
C THR A 28 -6.60 12.66 -22.00
N PHE A 29 -7.92 12.73 -21.85
CA PHE A 29 -8.57 13.67 -20.93
C PHE A 29 -8.16 13.42 -19.48
N ASN A 30 -8.15 12.15 -19.03
CA ASN A 30 -7.73 11.80 -17.67
C ASN A 30 -6.25 12.11 -17.42
N GLU A 31 -5.37 11.81 -18.37
CA GLU A 31 -3.95 12.16 -18.30
C GLU A 31 -3.78 13.67 -18.18
N ALA A 32 -4.43 14.46 -19.03
CA ALA A 32 -4.37 15.92 -18.98
C ALA A 32 -4.86 16.49 -17.64
N MET A 33 -5.92 15.91 -17.05
CA MET A 33 -6.42 16.31 -15.73
C MET A 33 -5.42 15.99 -14.62
N MET A 34 -4.74 14.83 -14.70
CA MET A 34 -3.71 14.46 -13.75
C MET A 34 -2.48 15.37 -13.86
N ASP A 35 -2.03 15.67 -15.09
CA ASP A 35 -0.90 16.57 -15.34
C ASP A 35 -1.20 17.97 -14.87
N LEU A 36 -2.39 18.50 -15.17
CA LEU A 36 -2.83 19.79 -14.65
C LEU A 36 -2.78 19.85 -13.12
N GLY A 37 -3.22 18.79 -12.44
CA GLY A 37 -3.24 18.70 -10.99
C GLY A 37 -1.86 18.50 -10.36
N SER A 38 -0.95 17.81 -11.02
CA SER A 38 0.39 17.50 -10.52
C SER A 38 1.41 18.61 -10.82
N GLU A 39 1.29 19.29 -11.95
CA GLU A 39 2.29 20.24 -12.41
C GLU A 39 1.87 21.71 -12.20
N ILE A 40 0.62 22.03 -12.42
CA ILE A 40 0.13 23.42 -12.44
C ILE A 40 -0.77 23.73 -11.23
N CYS A 41 -1.91 23.03 -11.11
CA CYS A 41 -2.93 23.31 -10.10
C CYS A 41 -2.65 22.59 -8.77
N LYS A 42 -1.45 22.81 -8.23
CA LYS A 42 -1.00 22.16 -6.99
C LYS A 42 -1.75 22.69 -5.77
N PRO A 43 -1.96 21.86 -4.73
CA PRO A 43 -2.60 22.31 -3.47
C PRO A 43 -1.82 23.40 -2.73
N LYS A 44 -0.50 23.48 -2.96
CA LYS A 44 0.38 24.53 -2.43
C LYS A 44 1.12 25.18 -3.59
N ASN A 45 1.10 26.50 -3.62
CA ASN A 45 1.79 27.31 -4.63
C ASN A 45 1.44 26.90 -6.07
N PRO A 46 0.14 26.96 -6.47
CA PRO A 46 -0.24 26.65 -7.85
C PRO A 46 0.34 27.68 -8.82
N LEU A 47 0.69 27.21 -10.03
CA LEU A 47 1.24 28.04 -11.10
C LEU A 47 0.11 28.63 -11.96
N CYS A 48 -0.71 29.50 -11.37
CA CYS A 48 -1.92 29.99 -12.01
C CYS A 48 -1.65 30.78 -13.28
N GLU A 49 -0.55 31.54 -13.35
CA GLU A 49 -0.19 32.35 -14.52
C GLU A 49 0.11 31.47 -15.76
N SER A 50 0.57 30.24 -15.55
CA SER A 50 0.84 29.26 -16.61
C SER A 50 -0.35 28.34 -16.88
N CYS A 51 -1.46 28.50 -16.16
CA CYS A 51 -2.61 27.60 -16.25
C CYS A 51 -3.42 27.85 -17.55
N PRO A 52 -3.62 26.84 -18.42
CA PRO A 52 -4.42 27.01 -19.63
C PRO A 52 -5.88 27.34 -19.34
N LEU A 53 -6.37 27.04 -18.13
CA LEU A 53 -7.75 27.27 -17.70
C LEU A 53 -7.92 28.57 -16.89
N ILE A 54 -6.90 29.44 -16.84
CA ILE A 54 -6.91 30.61 -15.95
C ILE A 54 -8.12 31.52 -16.19
N LYS A 55 -8.53 31.69 -17.44
CA LYS A 55 -9.63 32.61 -17.85
C LYS A 55 -10.98 32.14 -17.29
N ASP A 56 -11.17 30.82 -17.21
CA ASP A 56 -12.43 30.20 -16.76
C ASP A 56 -12.38 29.77 -15.30
N CYS A 57 -11.25 29.99 -14.63
CA CYS A 57 -11.04 29.53 -13.27
C CYS A 57 -11.76 30.40 -12.24
N LEU A 58 -12.85 29.91 -11.67
CA LEU A 58 -13.61 30.63 -10.64
C LEU A 58 -12.77 30.96 -9.40
N ALA A 59 -11.90 30.05 -8.95
CA ALA A 59 -11.05 30.26 -7.78
C ALA A 59 -10.07 31.40 -8.00
N PHE A 60 -9.51 31.52 -9.20
CA PHE A 60 -8.62 32.63 -9.58
C PHE A 60 -9.40 33.94 -9.68
N ASN A 61 -10.49 33.98 -10.43
CA ASN A 61 -11.31 35.17 -10.65
C ASN A 61 -11.92 35.75 -9.37
N LEU A 62 -12.17 34.87 -8.36
CA LEU A 62 -12.69 35.29 -7.05
C LEU A 62 -11.58 35.59 -6.02
N GLY A 63 -10.31 35.42 -6.35
CA GLY A 63 -9.19 35.59 -5.42
C GLY A 63 -9.19 34.57 -4.27
N LYS A 64 -9.81 33.38 -4.48
CA LYS A 64 -10.02 32.35 -3.44
C LYS A 64 -9.17 31.11 -3.64
N ILE A 65 -8.09 31.17 -4.39
CA ILE A 65 -7.21 30.03 -4.67
C ILE A 65 -6.79 29.27 -3.39
N PRO A 66 -6.36 29.94 -2.29
CA PRO A 66 -5.94 29.23 -1.08
C PRO A 66 -7.05 28.44 -0.39
N ASN A 67 -8.31 28.71 -0.73
CA ASN A 67 -9.46 28.05 -0.11
C ASN A 67 -9.83 26.73 -0.80
N PHE A 68 -9.19 26.39 -1.91
CA PHE A 68 -9.49 25.19 -2.70
C PHE A 68 -8.27 24.28 -2.85
N PRO A 69 -8.49 22.95 -2.84
CA PRO A 69 -9.77 22.28 -2.59
C PRO A 69 -10.22 22.44 -1.13
N VAL A 70 -11.53 22.54 -0.90
CA VAL A 70 -12.09 22.55 0.46
C VAL A 70 -11.85 21.20 1.10
N LYS A 71 -11.13 21.15 2.22
CA LYS A 71 -10.80 19.95 3.01
C LYS A 71 -10.96 20.23 4.48
N THR A 72 -12.03 19.75 5.09
CA THR A 72 -12.30 19.96 6.52
C THR A 72 -11.75 18.85 7.41
N LYS A 73 -11.59 17.64 6.88
CA LYS A 73 -11.07 16.49 7.66
C LYS A 73 -9.65 16.15 7.24
N LYS A 74 -8.72 16.24 8.20
CA LYS A 74 -7.45 15.51 8.14
C LYS A 74 -7.64 14.22 8.92
N THR A 75 -7.77 13.09 8.25
CA THR A 75 -7.69 11.78 8.89
C THR A 75 -6.26 11.61 9.40
N LYS A 76 -6.10 11.50 10.72
CA LYS A 76 -4.80 11.11 11.29
C LYS A 76 -4.58 9.63 10.96
N PRO A 77 -3.38 9.24 10.52
CA PRO A 77 -3.04 7.83 10.38
C PRO A 77 -3.24 7.11 11.72
N THR A 78 -3.76 5.89 11.67
CA THR A 78 -3.85 5.01 12.83
C THR A 78 -2.63 4.10 12.87
N ASP A 79 -2.13 3.82 14.07
CA ASP A 79 -1.03 2.88 14.24
C ASP A 79 -1.55 1.44 14.16
N LEU A 80 -0.77 0.57 13.53
CA LEU A 80 -1.05 -0.84 13.37
C LEU A 80 0.22 -1.64 13.56
N GLU A 81 0.17 -2.64 14.45
CA GLU A 81 1.26 -3.56 14.66
C GLU A 81 0.95 -4.90 13.99
N LEU A 82 1.94 -5.45 13.31
CA LEU A 82 1.88 -6.73 12.59
C LEU A 82 3.04 -7.61 13.05
N PHE A 83 2.78 -8.90 13.19
CA PHE A 83 3.77 -9.89 13.59
C PHE A 83 3.92 -10.92 12.48
N TYR A 84 5.15 -11.21 12.09
CA TYR A 84 5.46 -12.23 11.09
C TYR A 84 6.66 -13.07 11.53
N SER A 85 6.61 -14.34 11.20
CA SER A 85 7.70 -15.28 11.38
C SER A 85 8.21 -15.75 10.01
N PHE A 86 9.42 -15.35 9.65
CA PHE A 86 10.10 -15.89 8.47
C PHE A 86 10.67 -17.27 8.87
N VAL A 87 9.91 -18.31 8.52
CA VAL A 87 10.25 -19.70 8.86
C VAL A 87 10.95 -20.33 7.69
N GLU A 88 12.19 -20.74 7.92
CA GLU A 88 13.12 -21.28 6.91
C GLU A 88 13.60 -22.68 7.28
N PHE A 89 13.74 -23.53 6.27
CA PHE A 89 14.42 -24.81 6.33
C PHE A 89 15.13 -25.08 5.01
N ASP A 90 16.44 -25.31 5.04
CA ASP A 90 17.30 -25.64 3.89
C ASP A 90 17.12 -24.72 2.68
N GLY A 91 17.11 -23.39 2.91
CA GLY A 91 16.96 -22.37 1.89
C GLY A 91 15.53 -22.22 1.31
N GLN A 92 14.57 -22.96 1.85
CA GLN A 92 13.16 -22.82 1.53
C GLN A 92 12.43 -22.17 2.69
N PHE A 93 11.34 -21.44 2.42
CA PHE A 93 10.57 -20.74 3.44
C PHE A 93 9.06 -20.75 3.16
N LEU A 94 8.28 -20.48 4.22
CA LEU A 94 6.82 -20.55 4.19
C LEU A 94 6.20 -19.24 3.80
N VAL A 95 5.25 -19.28 2.87
CA VAL A 95 4.43 -18.14 2.47
C VAL A 95 2.97 -18.53 2.24
N LYS A 96 2.07 -17.60 2.45
CA LYS A 96 0.63 -17.77 2.19
C LYS A 96 0.07 -16.56 1.49
N GLN A 97 -0.85 -16.75 0.56
CA GLN A 97 -1.56 -15.63 -0.04
C GLN A 97 -2.67 -15.14 0.89
N ARG A 98 -2.66 -13.87 1.21
CA ARG A 98 -3.68 -13.24 2.04
C ARG A 98 -5.05 -13.25 1.36
N LYS A 99 -6.04 -13.83 2.03
CA LYS A 99 -7.41 -13.99 1.52
C LYS A 99 -8.37 -12.92 2.07
N ASP A 100 -8.04 -12.32 3.21
CA ASP A 100 -8.90 -11.34 3.90
C ASP A 100 -8.98 -9.98 3.18
N ASP A 101 -9.99 -9.17 3.56
CA ASP A 101 -10.20 -7.82 3.04
C ASP A 101 -9.40 -6.74 3.79
N PHE A 102 -8.42 -7.14 4.58
CA PHE A 102 -7.51 -6.24 5.27
C PHE A 102 -6.47 -5.64 4.32
N ILE A 103 -5.48 -4.88 4.84
CA ILE A 103 -4.40 -4.36 4.00
C ILE A 103 -3.67 -5.50 3.28
N TRP A 104 -3.19 -5.24 2.05
CA TRP A 104 -2.39 -6.18 1.26
C TRP A 104 -3.12 -7.45 0.81
N LYS A 105 -4.44 -7.39 0.64
CA LYS A 105 -5.23 -8.48 0.06
C LYS A 105 -4.60 -9.01 -1.22
N LYS A 106 -4.58 -10.32 -1.39
CA LYS A 106 -3.97 -11.07 -2.50
C LYS A 106 -2.44 -11.02 -2.59
N LEU A 107 -1.76 -10.28 -1.71
CA LEU A 107 -0.30 -10.35 -1.62
C LEU A 107 0.11 -11.55 -0.76
N TYR A 108 1.35 -12.00 -0.92
CA TYR A 108 1.92 -13.07 -0.11
C TYR A 108 2.48 -12.52 1.19
N GLU A 109 2.39 -13.32 2.24
CA GLU A 109 2.89 -13.01 3.57
C GLU A 109 3.52 -14.23 4.24
N PHE A 110 4.29 -14.00 5.29
CA PHE A 110 4.87 -15.04 6.14
C PHE A 110 3.87 -15.50 7.20
N PRO A 111 4.09 -16.63 7.87
CA PRO A 111 3.33 -17.05 9.04
C PRO A 111 3.20 -15.94 10.09
N ILE A 112 1.98 -15.75 10.60
CA ILE A 112 1.69 -14.83 11.71
C ILE A 112 1.82 -15.57 13.04
N GLU A 113 1.28 -16.78 13.09
CA GLU A 113 1.31 -17.66 14.24
C GLU A 113 2.17 -18.87 13.92
N ILE A 114 3.02 -19.26 14.87
CA ILE A 114 3.87 -20.44 14.81
C ILE A 114 3.78 -21.21 16.13
N PRO A 115 4.12 -22.49 16.17
CA PRO A 115 4.25 -23.25 17.41
C PRO A 115 5.21 -22.57 18.39
N VAL A 116 4.84 -22.51 19.67
CA VAL A 116 5.62 -21.82 20.71
C VAL A 116 7.02 -22.43 20.86
N GLU A 117 7.12 -23.74 20.67
CA GLU A 117 8.39 -24.47 20.72
C GLU A 117 9.39 -24.03 19.64
N TRP A 118 8.93 -23.40 18.55
CA TRP A 118 9.81 -22.90 17.50
C TRP A 118 10.51 -21.59 17.86
N GLU A 119 10.05 -20.88 18.89
CA GLU A 119 10.73 -19.68 19.39
C GLU A 119 12.19 -19.94 19.80
N ARG A 120 12.53 -21.17 20.20
CA ARG A 120 13.91 -21.59 20.51
C ARG A 120 14.84 -21.60 19.29
N PHE A 121 14.29 -21.66 18.08
CA PHE A 121 15.02 -21.64 16.82
C PHE A 121 15.13 -20.24 16.20
N LYS A 122 14.70 -19.22 16.93
CA LYS A 122 14.81 -17.83 16.49
C LYS A 122 16.28 -17.40 16.44
N VAL A 123 16.71 -17.02 15.25
CA VAL A 123 18.10 -16.57 15.00
C VAL A 123 18.19 -15.05 14.93
N ASN A 124 17.09 -14.36 14.60
CA ASN A 124 17.06 -12.91 14.50
C ASN A 124 15.66 -12.34 14.78
N HIS A 125 15.62 -11.06 15.16
CA HIS A 125 14.39 -10.30 15.29
C HIS A 125 14.64 -8.88 14.75
N LYS A 126 13.71 -8.38 13.91
CA LYS A 126 13.81 -7.06 13.29
C LYS A 126 12.48 -6.33 13.37
N THR A 127 12.52 -5.08 13.81
CA THR A 127 11.36 -4.19 13.75
C THR A 127 11.44 -3.32 12.50
N ILE A 128 10.40 -3.33 11.68
CA ILE A 128 10.30 -2.55 10.45
C ILE A 128 9.16 -1.55 10.60
N THR A 129 9.42 -0.28 10.33
CA THR A 129 8.38 0.74 10.27
C THR A 129 8.05 1.08 8.82
N HIS A 130 6.76 1.20 8.51
CA HIS A 130 6.29 1.54 7.16
C HIS A 130 5.07 2.46 7.24
N LYS A 131 5.06 3.52 6.44
CA LYS A 131 3.95 4.49 6.42
C LYS A 131 3.07 4.27 5.20
N LEU A 132 1.79 4.09 5.44
CA LEU A 132 0.72 4.17 4.45
C LEU A 132 -0.04 5.48 4.62
N THR A 133 -0.88 5.83 3.64
CA THR A 133 -1.68 7.07 3.67
C THR A 133 -2.54 7.20 4.94
N HIS A 134 -3.06 6.08 5.45
CA HIS A 134 -4.00 6.06 6.57
C HIS A 134 -3.51 5.22 7.76
N LYS A 135 -2.33 4.62 7.68
CA LYS A 135 -1.78 3.76 8.74
C LYS A 135 -0.26 3.93 8.87
N ASN A 136 0.21 3.97 10.11
CA ASN A 136 1.62 3.75 10.43
C ASN A 136 1.77 2.28 10.84
N LEU A 137 2.59 1.54 10.14
CA LEU A 137 2.81 0.13 10.42
C LEU A 137 4.09 -0.05 11.22
N THR A 138 4.01 -0.85 12.28
CA THR A 138 5.16 -1.42 12.98
C THR A 138 5.10 -2.93 12.77
N ILE A 139 6.09 -3.49 12.07
CA ILE A 139 6.14 -4.90 11.72
C ILE A 139 7.24 -5.56 12.52
N GLN A 140 6.87 -6.52 13.36
CA GLN A 140 7.80 -7.36 14.13
C GLN A 140 8.10 -8.62 13.30
N MET A 141 9.35 -8.77 12.88
CA MET A 141 9.81 -9.91 12.10
C MET A 141 10.68 -10.82 12.95
N SER A 142 10.30 -12.08 13.10
CA SER A 142 11.15 -13.12 13.70
C SER A 142 11.69 -14.02 12.60
N HIS A 143 12.98 -14.30 12.59
CA HIS A 143 13.59 -15.28 11.69
C HIS A 143 13.81 -16.59 12.43
N ILE A 144 13.19 -17.64 11.97
CA ILE A 144 13.18 -18.98 12.55
C ILE A 144 13.84 -19.95 11.57
N ILE A 145 14.90 -20.65 11.96
CA ILE A 145 15.53 -21.67 11.15
C ILE A 145 15.25 -23.03 11.78
N LEU A 146 14.37 -23.78 11.13
CA LEU A 146 14.04 -25.14 11.59
C LEU A 146 15.14 -26.14 11.26
N GLN A 147 15.22 -27.19 12.08
CA GLN A 147 16.17 -28.28 11.90
C GLN A 147 15.47 -29.56 11.44
N SER A 148 14.16 -29.66 11.57
CA SER A 148 13.33 -30.82 11.19
C SER A 148 12.58 -30.49 9.90
N LYS A 149 12.77 -31.33 8.89
CA LYS A 149 12.02 -31.26 7.64
C LYS A 149 10.56 -31.63 7.85
N GLU A 150 10.33 -32.62 8.68
CA GLU A 150 9.00 -33.12 9.02
C GLU A 150 8.16 -32.02 9.61
N ASP A 151 8.64 -31.34 10.67
CA ASP A 151 7.93 -30.22 11.31
C ASP A 151 7.61 -29.10 10.30
N PHE A 152 8.58 -28.77 9.42
CA PHE A 152 8.42 -27.73 8.40
C PHE A 152 7.34 -28.08 7.37
N THR A 153 7.35 -29.33 6.85
CA THR A 153 6.41 -29.77 5.82
C THR A 153 5.02 -30.06 6.37
N GLU A 154 4.91 -30.64 7.57
CA GLU A 154 3.63 -30.88 8.24
C GLU A 154 2.91 -29.56 8.55
N PHE A 155 3.62 -28.58 9.12
CA PHE A 155 3.05 -27.27 9.39
C PHE A 155 2.59 -26.56 8.11
N ALA A 156 3.39 -26.65 7.04
CA ALA A 156 3.01 -26.08 5.75
C ALA A 156 1.70 -26.68 5.22
N ALA A 157 1.56 -28.00 5.29
CA ALA A 157 0.37 -28.71 4.83
C ALA A 157 -0.86 -28.42 5.69
N GLU A 158 -0.71 -28.41 7.02
CA GLU A 158 -1.81 -28.20 7.97
C GLU A 158 -2.39 -26.79 7.86
N HIS A 159 -1.54 -25.80 7.58
CA HIS A 159 -1.94 -24.38 7.57
C HIS A 159 -2.04 -23.75 6.17
N ASP A 160 -2.02 -24.55 5.09
CA ASP A 160 -2.09 -24.09 3.69
C ASP A 160 -0.96 -23.12 3.30
N PHE A 161 0.27 -23.32 3.79
CA PHE A 161 1.42 -22.56 3.34
C PHE A 161 2.06 -23.19 2.10
N PHE A 162 2.54 -22.35 1.20
CA PHE A 162 3.42 -22.73 0.11
C PHE A 162 4.86 -22.76 0.65
N ILE A 163 5.60 -23.80 0.28
CA ILE A 163 7.03 -23.89 0.48
C ILE A 163 7.68 -23.37 -0.80
N ILE A 164 8.47 -22.31 -0.70
CA ILE A 164 9.14 -21.69 -1.85
C ILE A 164 10.59 -21.36 -1.50
N ASN A 165 11.42 -21.21 -2.52
CA ASN A 165 12.78 -20.70 -2.39
C ASN A 165 12.90 -19.21 -2.83
N GLU A 166 14.12 -18.66 -2.80
CA GLU A 166 14.38 -17.27 -3.21
C GLU A 166 13.95 -17.01 -4.66
N GLU A 167 14.31 -17.87 -5.61
CA GLU A 167 14.01 -17.70 -7.03
C GLU A 167 12.49 -17.67 -7.28
N GLU A 168 11.75 -18.58 -6.66
CA GLU A 168 10.29 -18.64 -6.75
C GLU A 168 9.61 -17.42 -6.11
N SER A 169 10.26 -16.81 -5.10
CA SER A 169 9.74 -15.61 -4.44
C SER A 169 9.66 -14.41 -5.39
N HIS A 170 10.53 -14.32 -6.39
CA HIS A 170 10.50 -13.26 -7.39
C HIS A 170 9.26 -13.31 -8.30
N GLN A 171 8.58 -14.46 -8.36
CA GLN A 171 7.33 -14.63 -9.10
C GLN A 171 6.09 -14.32 -8.23
N LYS A 172 6.28 -13.98 -6.95
CA LYS A 172 5.21 -13.68 -6.00
C LYS A 172 5.21 -12.19 -5.65
N SER A 173 4.01 -11.64 -5.46
CA SER A 173 3.87 -10.24 -5.06
C SER A 173 3.78 -10.14 -3.55
N PHE A 174 4.78 -9.53 -2.93
CA PHE A 174 4.81 -9.24 -1.49
C PHE A 174 4.54 -7.76 -1.22
N PRO A 175 4.02 -7.42 -0.02
CA PRO A 175 4.07 -6.05 0.47
C PRO A 175 5.51 -5.54 0.52
N LYS A 176 5.73 -4.27 0.17
CA LYS A 176 7.08 -3.69 0.06
C LYS A 176 7.98 -3.91 1.28
N PRO A 177 7.49 -3.80 2.54
CA PRO A 177 8.32 -4.08 3.71
C PRO A 177 8.79 -5.54 3.77
N LEU A 178 7.95 -6.50 3.38
CA LEU A 178 8.29 -7.92 3.39
C LEU A 178 9.22 -8.28 2.23
N GLU A 179 9.01 -7.69 1.05
CA GLU A 179 9.93 -7.80 -0.09
C GLU A 179 11.34 -7.28 0.26
N ASN A 180 11.41 -6.13 0.92
CA ASN A 180 12.69 -5.58 1.36
C ASN A 180 13.37 -6.48 2.40
N TYR A 181 12.60 -7.08 3.30
CA TYR A 181 13.11 -8.04 4.28
C TYR A 181 13.73 -9.25 3.60
N LEU A 182 13.05 -9.86 2.61
CA LEU A 182 13.59 -10.97 1.81
C LEU A 182 14.91 -10.58 1.15
N LYS A 183 14.98 -9.43 0.51
CA LYS A 183 16.23 -8.93 -0.11
C LYS A 183 17.37 -8.76 0.88
N ASP A 184 17.07 -8.47 2.15
CA ASP A 184 18.09 -8.36 3.19
C ASP A 184 18.57 -9.72 3.70
N CYS A 185 17.71 -10.76 3.64
CA CYS A 185 18.07 -12.12 4.03
C CYS A 185 19.01 -12.80 3.02
N TYR A 186 18.92 -12.44 1.73
CA TYR A 186 19.66 -13.10 0.63
C TYR A 186 20.74 -12.20 0.00
N LYS A 187 21.24 -11.21 0.70
CA LYS A 187 22.43 -10.43 0.34
C LYS A 187 23.67 -11.15 0.82
#